data_c5a017d3df9621453bdc086f2c20dc02
#
_entry.id   c5a017d3df9621453bdc086f2c20dc02
#
_cell.length_a   1.000
_cell.length_b   1.000
_cell.length_c   1.000
_cell.angle_alpha   90.00
_cell.angle_beta   90.00
_cell.angle_gamma   90.00
#
_symmetry.space_group_name_H-M   'P 1'
#
loop_
_entity.id
_entity.type
_entity.pdbx_description
1 polymer ?
#
loop_
_entity_poly.entity_id
_entity_poly.type
_entity_poly.pdbx_seq_one_letter_code
_entity_poly.pdbx_strand_id
1 'polypeptide(L)'
;GIVMALHAAQGPQLGIPQMISSRVQFGVYGACLPILLVCLMYLGFIATGAVLSGQAISAVFHTTETSGILLFAAATLVIAYVGYRLIHLLGKLASLVGIIAFIYLLWKISAFPAIGDLLSIRPFSWSTFLTATGLAASWQITFGPYVADYSRYLPRSTSPGKVFFAVGSGSVIGAQIAMTVGVLAAALSQGKLVGHEVDYIVGLGGTGAIATLLYLSIAFGKLTINTLNAYGSLMCLATVYSCGKQRVRVSQSVRLLVLAMIITLATAIAIIGQHSFLSAFKSFLLFLLTFFTPWSAINLVDYYFFNHQAIDMEALNDPNGKYRAWNVTGLGVYLVGVAVQTPFIDSGFYSGPFVKMLGGI
;
A
#
# COMPACT_ATOMS: atom_id res chain seq x y z
N GLY A 1 6.82 -2.02 10.78
CA GLY A 1 6.35 -3.38 11.06
C GLY A 1 5.38 -3.44 12.24
N ILE A 2 5.72 -2.88 13.39
CA ILE A 2 4.91 -2.98 14.63
C ILE A 2 3.48 -2.44 14.43
N VAL A 3 3.31 -1.24 13.90
CA VAL A 3 2.00 -0.63 13.66
C VAL A 3 1.14 -1.51 12.75
N MET A 4 1.69 -1.97 11.64
CA MET A 4 1.03 -2.88 10.72
C MET A 4 0.63 -4.20 11.40
N ALA A 5 1.52 -4.78 12.22
CA ALA A 5 1.26 -6.02 12.94
C ALA A 5 0.15 -5.88 14.00
N LEU A 6 0.08 -4.73 14.70
CA LEU A 6 -1.00 -4.42 15.64
C LEU A 6 -2.36 -4.32 14.95
N HIS A 7 -2.42 -3.69 13.77
CA HIS A 7 -3.66 -3.68 12.97
C HIS A 7 -4.03 -5.08 12.49
N ALA A 8 -3.06 -5.88 12.02
CA ALA A 8 -3.32 -7.25 11.57
C ALA A 8 -3.87 -8.14 12.68
N ALA A 9 -3.41 -7.95 13.92
CA ALA A 9 -3.87 -8.74 15.08
C ALA A 9 -5.35 -8.52 15.41
N GLN A 10 -5.96 -7.41 14.99
CA GLN A 10 -7.38 -7.13 15.13
C GLN A 10 -8.25 -8.02 14.23
N GLY A 11 -7.74 -8.40 13.05
CA GLY A 11 -8.52 -9.04 12.00
C GLY A 11 -9.30 -10.29 12.45
N PRO A 12 -8.67 -11.33 13.03
CA PRO A 12 -9.34 -12.54 13.46
C PRO A 12 -10.38 -12.30 14.56
N GLN A 13 -10.15 -11.30 15.41
CA GLN A 13 -11.04 -10.97 16.53
C GLN A 13 -12.31 -10.30 16.04
N LEU A 14 -12.18 -9.38 15.07
CA LEU A 14 -13.29 -8.59 14.55
C LEU A 14 -14.03 -9.29 13.41
N GLY A 15 -13.32 -9.99 12.51
CA GLY A 15 -13.91 -10.69 11.38
C GLY A 15 -14.54 -9.76 10.31
N ILE A 16 -14.36 -8.45 10.43
CA ILE A 16 -14.91 -7.42 9.52
C ILE A 16 -13.79 -6.74 8.72
N PRO A 17 -14.12 -6.09 7.59
CA PRO A 17 -13.18 -5.22 6.89
C PRO A 17 -12.62 -4.13 7.80
N GLN A 18 -11.30 -3.90 7.71
CA GLN A 18 -10.57 -2.99 8.60
C GLN A 18 -11.24 -1.60 8.68
N MET A 19 -11.63 -1.03 7.56
CA MET A 19 -12.16 0.33 7.52
C MET A 19 -13.57 0.47 8.10
N ILE A 20 -14.32 -0.63 8.25
CA ILE A 20 -15.61 -0.61 8.95
C ILE A 20 -15.40 -0.32 10.44
N SER A 21 -14.31 -0.80 11.04
CA SER A 21 -14.00 -0.53 12.45
C SER A 21 -13.79 0.95 12.74
N SER A 22 -13.43 1.77 11.75
CA SER A 22 -13.29 3.23 11.89
C SER A 22 -14.59 3.92 12.33
N ARG A 23 -15.74 3.28 12.18
CA ARG A 23 -17.02 3.79 12.68
C ARG A 23 -17.05 3.92 14.21
N VAL A 24 -16.26 3.11 14.90
CA VAL A 24 -16.09 3.20 16.36
C VAL A 24 -15.50 4.56 16.75
N GLN A 25 -14.45 4.97 16.05
CA GLN A 25 -13.69 6.18 16.37
C GLN A 25 -14.33 7.46 15.79
N PHE A 26 -14.96 7.38 14.62
CA PHE A 26 -15.40 8.57 13.86
C PHE A 26 -16.92 8.70 13.74
N GLY A 27 -17.67 7.67 14.15
CA GLY A 27 -19.12 7.58 13.91
C GLY A 27 -19.43 6.99 12.53
N VAL A 28 -20.71 6.61 12.35
CA VAL A 28 -21.17 5.89 11.13
C VAL A 28 -20.89 6.70 9.84
N TYR A 29 -21.22 7.98 9.85
CA TYR A 29 -20.96 8.86 8.69
C TYR A 29 -19.56 9.48 8.73
N GLY A 30 -19.03 9.80 9.93
CA GLY A 30 -17.69 10.37 10.06
C GLY A 30 -16.59 9.44 9.53
N ALA A 31 -16.77 8.12 9.62
CA ALA A 31 -15.86 7.14 9.06
C ALA A 31 -15.75 7.21 7.51
N CYS A 32 -16.70 7.85 6.81
CA CYS A 32 -16.59 8.03 5.37
C CYS A 32 -15.33 8.81 4.98
N LEU A 33 -14.87 9.75 5.82
CA LEU A 33 -13.65 10.52 5.55
C LEU A 33 -12.41 9.62 5.41
N PRO A 34 -12.00 8.85 6.43
CA PRO A 34 -10.84 7.95 6.29
C PRO A 34 -11.06 6.85 5.26
N ILE A 35 -12.30 6.37 5.04
CA ILE A 35 -12.59 5.37 4.00
C ILE A 35 -12.35 5.93 2.59
N LEU A 36 -12.73 7.18 2.31
CA LEU A 36 -12.46 7.82 1.02
C LEU A 36 -10.96 8.07 0.80
N LEU A 37 -10.21 8.40 1.87
CA LEU A 37 -8.74 8.48 1.80
C LEU A 37 -8.11 7.12 1.47
N VAL A 38 -8.65 6.02 1.99
CA VAL A 38 -8.22 4.66 1.62
C VAL A 38 -8.57 4.33 0.17
N CYS A 39 -9.71 4.79 -0.37
CA CYS A 39 -10.00 4.67 -1.80
C CYS A 39 -8.96 5.39 -2.65
N LEU A 40 -8.57 6.61 -2.27
CA LEU A 40 -7.50 7.37 -2.92
C LEU A 40 -6.15 6.64 -2.84
N MET A 41 -5.84 6.06 -1.68
CA MET A 41 -4.65 5.23 -1.50
C MET A 41 -4.64 4.04 -2.46
N TYR A 42 -5.72 3.28 -2.55
CA TYR A 42 -5.82 2.17 -3.49
C TYR A 42 -5.65 2.62 -4.94
N LEU A 43 -6.28 3.73 -5.32
CA LEU A 43 -6.17 4.29 -6.66
C LEU A 43 -4.70 4.60 -7.02
N GLY A 44 -3.96 5.25 -6.12
CA GLY A 44 -2.55 5.55 -6.31
C GLY A 44 -1.69 4.29 -6.39
N PHE A 45 -1.92 3.28 -5.54
CA PHE A 45 -1.19 2.01 -5.62
C PHE A 45 -1.51 1.20 -6.87
N ILE A 46 -2.75 1.25 -7.39
CA ILE A 46 -3.09 0.65 -8.69
C ILE A 46 -2.32 1.36 -9.80
N ALA A 47 -2.29 2.68 -9.81
CA ALA A 47 -1.57 3.46 -10.82
C ALA A 47 -0.06 3.18 -10.80
N THR A 48 0.56 3.20 -9.62
CA THR A 48 2.01 2.92 -9.48
C THR A 48 2.36 1.49 -9.86
N GLY A 49 1.51 0.53 -9.50
CA GLY A 49 1.66 -0.87 -9.91
C GLY A 49 1.53 -1.05 -11.42
N ALA A 50 0.64 -0.29 -12.06
CA ALA A 50 0.44 -0.32 -13.51
C ALA A 50 1.66 0.22 -14.28
N VAL A 51 2.32 1.29 -13.79
CA VAL A 51 3.57 1.80 -14.40
C VAL A 51 4.65 0.73 -14.41
N LEU A 52 4.99 0.17 -13.25
CA LEU A 52 6.06 -0.84 -13.16
C LEU A 52 5.75 -2.12 -13.94
N SER A 53 4.48 -2.52 -13.98
CA SER A 53 4.07 -3.68 -14.78
C SER A 53 4.04 -3.36 -16.27
N GLY A 54 3.73 -2.12 -16.62
CA GLY A 54 3.81 -1.62 -17.99
C GLY A 54 5.22 -1.71 -18.53
N GLN A 55 6.23 -1.25 -17.78
CA GLN A 55 7.65 -1.41 -18.10
C GLN A 55 8.02 -2.89 -18.27
N ALA A 56 7.62 -3.75 -17.34
CA ALA A 56 7.94 -5.18 -17.42
C ALA A 56 7.29 -5.88 -18.63
N ILE A 57 6.03 -5.58 -18.93
CA ILE A 57 5.29 -6.16 -20.04
C ILE A 57 5.82 -5.64 -21.38
N SER A 58 6.12 -4.35 -21.48
CA SER A 58 6.67 -3.75 -22.69
C SER A 58 8.02 -4.35 -23.05
N ALA A 59 8.87 -4.62 -22.06
CA ALA A 59 10.16 -5.27 -22.27
C ALA A 59 10.02 -6.72 -22.79
N VAL A 60 9.06 -7.50 -22.25
CA VAL A 60 8.84 -8.88 -22.69
C VAL A 60 8.23 -8.97 -24.09
N PHE A 61 7.27 -8.10 -24.40
CA PHE A 61 6.53 -8.15 -25.67
C PHE A 61 7.06 -7.16 -26.74
N HIS A 62 8.14 -6.43 -26.43
CA HIS A 62 8.72 -5.41 -27.31
C HIS A 62 7.70 -4.37 -27.80
N THR A 63 6.85 -3.90 -26.87
CA THR A 63 5.80 -2.90 -27.13
C THR A 63 6.10 -1.59 -26.41
N THR A 64 5.22 -0.59 -26.52
CA THR A 64 5.34 0.65 -25.74
C THR A 64 4.91 0.44 -24.29
N GLU A 65 5.45 1.23 -23.35
CA GLU A 65 5.04 1.18 -21.93
C GLU A 65 3.54 1.43 -21.78
N THR A 66 2.97 2.36 -22.55
CA THR A 66 1.52 2.61 -22.55
C THR A 66 0.74 1.36 -22.94
N SER A 67 1.18 0.60 -23.95
CA SER A 67 0.55 -0.67 -24.32
C SER A 67 0.66 -1.70 -23.19
N GLY A 68 1.81 -1.78 -22.54
CA GLY A 68 2.02 -2.62 -21.36
C GLY A 68 1.08 -2.27 -20.21
N ILE A 69 0.92 -0.97 -19.92
CA ILE A 69 -0.01 -0.47 -18.90
C ILE A 69 -1.46 -0.87 -19.22
N LEU A 70 -1.89 -0.72 -20.49
CA LEU A 70 -3.24 -1.08 -20.92
C LEU A 70 -3.51 -2.59 -20.82
N LEU A 71 -2.55 -3.41 -21.25
CA LEU A 71 -2.64 -4.87 -21.12
C LEU A 71 -2.73 -5.30 -19.65
N PHE A 72 -1.92 -4.69 -18.81
CA PHE A 72 -1.94 -4.94 -17.37
C PHE A 72 -3.26 -4.53 -16.72
N ALA A 73 -3.82 -3.38 -17.09
CA ALA A 73 -5.11 -2.91 -16.63
C ALA A 73 -6.26 -3.86 -17.02
N ALA A 74 -6.26 -4.35 -18.25
CA ALA A 74 -7.24 -5.35 -18.72
C ALA A 74 -7.14 -6.66 -17.91
N ALA A 75 -5.94 -7.17 -17.69
CA ALA A 75 -5.71 -8.36 -16.86
C ALA A 75 -6.17 -8.13 -15.42
N THR A 76 -5.87 -6.96 -14.84
CA THR A 76 -6.31 -6.59 -13.49
C THR A 76 -7.84 -6.57 -13.38
N LEU A 77 -8.53 -6.00 -14.37
CA LEU A 77 -10.00 -5.95 -14.41
C LEU A 77 -10.61 -7.36 -14.43
N VAL A 78 -10.10 -8.22 -15.30
CA VAL A 78 -10.60 -9.61 -15.43
C VAL A 78 -10.44 -10.36 -14.10
N ILE A 79 -9.27 -10.32 -13.48
CA ILE A 79 -9.01 -11.03 -12.23
C ILE A 79 -9.81 -10.44 -11.07
N ALA A 80 -9.91 -9.10 -10.97
CA ALA A 80 -10.71 -8.43 -9.96
C ALA A 80 -12.21 -8.78 -10.06
N TYR A 81 -12.71 -8.94 -11.29
CA TYR A 81 -14.10 -9.34 -11.53
C TYR A 81 -14.36 -10.81 -11.15
N VAL A 82 -13.47 -11.74 -11.50
CA VAL A 82 -13.57 -13.16 -11.10
C VAL A 82 -13.60 -13.30 -9.57
N GLY A 83 -12.76 -12.52 -8.87
CA GLY A 83 -12.90 -12.26 -7.45
C GLY A 83 -11.95 -13.01 -6.54
N TYR A 84 -12.29 -12.98 -5.27
CA TYR A 84 -11.44 -13.22 -4.11
C TYR A 84 -10.66 -14.56 -4.12
N ARG A 85 -11.28 -15.68 -4.52
CA ARG A 85 -10.60 -16.98 -4.50
C ARG A 85 -9.39 -17.03 -5.43
N LEU A 86 -9.53 -16.49 -6.65
CA LEU A 86 -8.45 -16.44 -7.62
C LEU A 86 -7.34 -15.51 -7.13
N ILE A 87 -7.69 -14.36 -6.56
CA ILE A 87 -6.74 -13.39 -6.01
C ILE A 87 -5.85 -14.04 -4.95
N HIS A 88 -6.41 -14.79 -4.01
CA HIS A 88 -5.64 -15.45 -2.97
C HIS A 88 -4.73 -16.57 -3.48
N LEU A 89 -5.20 -17.35 -4.45
CA LEU A 89 -4.37 -18.40 -5.07
C LEU A 89 -3.17 -17.76 -5.78
N LEU A 90 -3.41 -16.74 -6.60
CA LEU A 90 -2.36 -16.02 -7.31
C LEU A 90 -1.41 -15.32 -6.33
N GLY A 91 -1.94 -14.76 -5.22
CA GLY A 91 -1.12 -14.11 -4.19
C GLY A 91 -0.13 -15.05 -3.51
N LYS A 92 -0.52 -16.29 -3.20
CA LYS A 92 0.39 -17.30 -2.64
C LYS A 92 1.52 -17.65 -3.62
N LEU A 93 1.18 -17.87 -4.89
CA LEU A 93 2.17 -18.16 -5.93
C LEU A 93 3.10 -16.97 -6.17
N ALA A 94 2.54 -15.76 -6.26
CA ALA A 94 3.32 -14.55 -6.46
C ALA A 94 4.28 -14.27 -5.28
N SER A 95 3.88 -14.58 -4.05
CA SER A 95 4.76 -14.44 -2.88
C SER A 95 5.97 -15.37 -2.98
N LEU A 96 5.76 -16.62 -3.37
CA LEU A 96 6.87 -17.58 -3.55
C LEU A 96 7.81 -17.13 -4.67
N VAL A 97 7.25 -16.80 -5.83
CA VAL A 97 8.02 -16.32 -6.99
C VAL A 97 8.78 -15.03 -6.64
N GLY A 98 8.13 -14.10 -5.95
CA GLY A 98 8.73 -12.85 -5.52
C GLY A 98 9.88 -13.04 -4.54
N ILE A 99 9.75 -13.91 -3.53
CA ILE A 99 10.83 -14.22 -2.58
C ILE A 99 12.05 -14.76 -3.34
N ILE A 100 11.84 -15.72 -4.24
CA ILE A 100 12.94 -16.31 -5.04
C ILE A 100 13.62 -15.23 -5.90
N ALA A 101 12.83 -14.41 -6.60
CA ALA A 101 13.35 -13.34 -7.46
C ALA A 101 14.16 -12.30 -6.68
N PHE A 102 13.66 -11.83 -5.52
CA PHE A 102 14.37 -10.84 -4.71
C PHE A 102 15.62 -11.40 -4.04
N ILE A 103 15.62 -12.63 -3.56
CA ILE A 103 16.83 -13.29 -3.03
C ILE A 103 17.87 -13.45 -4.15
N TYR A 104 17.43 -13.87 -5.35
CA TYR A 104 18.31 -13.98 -6.51
C TYR A 104 18.93 -12.63 -6.89
N LEU A 105 18.09 -11.57 -6.98
CA LEU A 105 18.58 -10.22 -7.28
C LEU A 105 19.55 -9.72 -6.21
N LEU A 106 19.25 -9.91 -4.93
CA LEU A 106 20.14 -9.52 -3.85
C LEU A 106 21.49 -10.22 -3.97
N TRP A 107 21.48 -11.54 -4.21
CA TRP A 107 22.70 -12.32 -4.42
C TRP A 107 23.50 -11.81 -5.63
N LYS A 108 22.86 -11.56 -6.76
CA LYS A 108 23.51 -11.04 -7.97
C LYS A 108 24.11 -9.66 -7.74
N ILE A 109 23.34 -8.74 -7.15
CA ILE A 109 23.77 -7.36 -6.91
C ILE A 109 24.93 -7.33 -5.90
N SER A 110 24.88 -8.15 -4.84
CA SER A 110 25.93 -8.20 -3.83
C SER A 110 27.26 -8.74 -4.37
N ALA A 111 27.26 -9.45 -5.50
CA ALA A 111 28.45 -9.94 -6.17
C ALA A 111 29.17 -8.89 -7.05
N PHE A 112 28.59 -7.69 -7.23
CA PHE A 112 29.28 -6.62 -7.99
C PHE A 112 30.48 -6.09 -7.19
N PRO A 113 31.68 -6.00 -7.79
CA PRO A 113 32.90 -5.54 -7.11
C PRO A 113 32.77 -4.13 -6.53
N ALA A 114 31.99 -3.26 -7.18
CA ALA A 114 31.77 -1.89 -6.75
C ALA A 114 30.96 -1.74 -5.45
N ILE A 115 30.34 -2.81 -4.91
CA ILE A 115 29.51 -2.71 -3.69
C ILE A 115 30.33 -2.25 -2.48
N GLY A 116 31.57 -2.73 -2.33
CA GLY A 116 32.46 -2.29 -1.24
C GLY A 116 32.73 -0.79 -1.28
N ASP A 117 32.98 -0.27 -2.47
CA ASP A 117 33.24 1.16 -2.68
C ASP A 117 31.97 2.01 -2.45
N LEU A 118 30.80 1.50 -2.84
CA LEU A 118 29.53 2.20 -2.64
C LEU A 118 29.21 2.49 -1.17
N LEU A 119 29.61 1.62 -0.26
CA LEU A 119 29.40 1.80 1.17
C LEU A 119 30.27 2.93 1.75
N SER A 120 31.32 3.33 1.07
CA SER A 120 32.24 4.40 1.48
C SER A 120 32.01 5.74 0.79
N ILE A 121 31.11 5.83 -0.19
CA ILE A 121 30.93 7.03 -1.05
C ILE A 121 30.43 8.24 -0.26
N ARG A 122 29.63 8.05 0.75
CA ARG A 122 29.08 9.17 1.54
C ARG A 122 29.09 8.86 3.04
N PRO A 123 29.53 9.83 3.86
CA PRO A 123 29.43 9.70 5.31
C PRO A 123 27.96 9.64 5.73
N PHE A 124 27.69 9.09 6.92
CA PHE A 124 26.39 9.07 7.52
C PHE A 124 25.81 10.50 7.65
N SER A 125 24.54 10.67 7.30
CA SER A 125 23.79 11.92 7.45
C SER A 125 22.46 11.65 8.13
N TRP A 126 22.19 12.37 9.22
CA TRP A 126 20.92 12.30 9.93
C TRP A 126 19.73 12.64 9.05
N SER A 127 19.86 13.66 8.20
CA SER A 127 18.79 14.07 7.27
C SER A 127 18.41 12.94 6.32
N THR A 128 19.40 12.32 5.67
CA THR A 128 19.15 11.17 4.75
C THR A 128 18.59 9.97 5.49
N PHE A 129 19.09 9.70 6.69
CA PHE A 129 18.59 8.59 7.52
C PHE A 129 17.13 8.80 7.92
N LEU A 130 16.76 10.00 8.37
CA LEU A 130 15.38 10.32 8.75
C LEU A 130 14.44 10.28 7.54
N THR A 131 14.87 10.79 6.38
CA THR A 131 14.10 10.69 5.13
C THR A 131 13.85 9.23 4.74
N ALA A 132 14.88 8.38 4.76
CA ALA A 132 14.74 6.96 4.45
C ALA A 132 13.82 6.24 5.45
N THR A 133 13.95 6.57 6.75
CA THR A 133 13.08 6.05 7.80
C THR A 133 11.64 6.50 7.60
N GLY A 134 11.42 7.77 7.26
CA GLY A 134 10.09 8.31 6.95
C GLY A 134 9.43 7.61 5.76
N LEU A 135 10.17 7.38 4.68
CA LEU A 135 9.66 6.63 3.50
C LEU A 135 9.33 5.17 3.84
N ALA A 136 10.19 4.49 4.60
CA ALA A 136 9.95 3.13 5.05
C ALA A 136 8.74 3.05 6.00
N ALA A 137 8.61 4.00 6.93
CA ALA A 137 7.47 4.11 7.83
C ALA A 137 6.18 4.41 7.05
N SER A 138 6.24 5.30 6.07
CA SER A 138 5.12 5.65 5.20
C SER A 138 4.52 4.42 4.53
N TRP A 139 5.34 3.59 3.90
CA TRP A 139 4.86 2.36 3.25
C TRP A 139 4.19 1.42 4.27
N GLN A 140 4.80 1.22 5.44
CA GLN A 140 4.27 0.33 6.48
C GLN A 140 2.96 0.84 7.10
N ILE A 141 2.86 2.14 7.37
CA ILE A 141 1.68 2.76 7.99
C ILE A 141 0.52 2.80 7.01
N THR A 142 0.79 3.07 5.73
CA THR A 142 -0.27 3.08 4.70
C THR A 142 -0.84 1.70 4.40
N PHE A 143 -0.17 0.62 4.80
CA PHE A 143 -0.73 -0.73 4.76
C PHE A 143 -1.67 -1.02 5.95
N GLY A 144 -1.58 -0.27 7.05
CA GLY A 144 -2.41 -0.39 8.25
C GLY A 144 -3.91 -0.42 7.98
N PRO A 145 -4.48 0.47 7.13
CA PRO A 145 -5.92 0.54 6.85
C PRO A 145 -6.54 -0.71 6.25
N TYR A 146 -5.77 -1.66 5.74
CA TYR A 146 -6.31 -2.85 5.09
C TYR A 146 -5.58 -4.15 5.42
N VAL A 147 -4.57 -4.12 6.29
CA VAL A 147 -3.84 -5.35 6.64
C VAL A 147 -4.74 -6.38 7.34
N ALA A 148 -5.70 -5.95 8.15
CA ALA A 148 -6.65 -6.84 8.78
C ALA A 148 -7.64 -7.45 7.79
N ASP A 149 -7.81 -6.91 6.59
CA ASP A 149 -8.60 -7.51 5.53
C ASP A 149 -8.05 -8.87 5.08
N TYR A 150 -6.77 -9.12 5.29
CA TYR A 150 -6.14 -10.43 5.07
C TYR A 150 -6.31 -11.35 6.29
N SER A 151 -6.02 -10.86 7.49
CA SER A 151 -6.01 -11.67 8.70
C SER A 151 -7.41 -12.01 9.22
N ARG A 152 -8.46 -11.26 8.87
CA ARG A 152 -9.85 -11.50 9.30
C ARG A 152 -10.42 -12.86 8.86
N TYR A 153 -9.79 -13.53 7.89
CA TYR A 153 -10.20 -14.86 7.45
C TYR A 153 -9.58 -15.99 8.27
N LEU A 154 -8.68 -15.67 9.17
CA LEU A 154 -8.16 -16.64 10.14
C LEU A 154 -9.24 -16.99 11.16
N PRO A 155 -9.25 -18.21 11.72
CA PRO A 155 -10.17 -18.58 12.78
C PRO A 155 -10.10 -17.60 13.96
N ARG A 156 -11.26 -17.32 14.57
CA ARG A 156 -11.35 -16.41 15.72
C ARG A 156 -10.52 -16.88 16.92
N SER A 157 -10.25 -18.19 17.00
CA SER A 157 -9.37 -18.81 17.98
C SER A 157 -7.88 -18.55 17.75
N THR A 158 -7.51 -17.92 16.62
CA THR A 158 -6.11 -17.60 16.34
C THR A 158 -5.60 -16.55 17.32
N SER A 159 -4.52 -16.87 18.02
CA SER A 159 -3.92 -15.95 19.00
C SER A 159 -3.48 -14.63 18.32
N PRO A 160 -3.88 -13.45 18.85
CA PRO A 160 -3.43 -12.16 18.35
C PRO A 160 -1.91 -12.04 18.31
N GLY A 161 -1.19 -12.60 19.28
CA GLY A 161 0.27 -12.63 19.33
C GLY A 161 0.89 -13.39 18.15
N LYS A 162 0.31 -14.54 17.75
CA LYS A 162 0.81 -15.27 16.57
C LYS A 162 0.63 -14.45 15.30
N VAL A 163 -0.49 -13.77 15.14
CA VAL A 163 -0.73 -12.89 13.98
C VAL A 163 0.24 -11.71 14.00
N PHE A 164 0.43 -11.07 15.16
CA PHE A 164 1.37 -9.97 15.33
C PHE A 164 2.80 -10.36 14.91
N PHE A 165 3.33 -11.46 15.45
CA PHE A 165 4.69 -11.89 15.12
C PHE A 165 4.83 -12.36 13.67
N ALA A 166 3.85 -13.08 13.12
CA ALA A 166 3.90 -13.53 11.73
C ALA A 166 3.86 -12.36 10.73
N VAL A 167 2.94 -11.41 10.94
CA VAL A 167 2.81 -10.23 10.06
C VAL A 167 3.98 -9.27 10.28
N GLY A 168 4.37 -9.02 11.51
CA GLY A 168 5.48 -8.13 11.84
C GLY A 168 6.82 -8.62 11.27
N SER A 169 7.19 -9.89 11.50
CA SER A 169 8.42 -10.45 10.97
C SER A 169 8.41 -10.54 9.45
N GLY A 170 7.32 -11.04 8.85
CA GLY A 170 7.19 -11.14 7.39
C GLY A 170 7.27 -9.78 6.70
N SER A 171 6.58 -8.79 7.24
CA SER A 171 6.58 -7.43 6.72
C SER A 171 7.97 -6.76 6.83
N VAL A 172 8.64 -6.88 7.99
CA VAL A 172 9.97 -6.27 8.21
C VAL A 172 11.02 -6.95 7.34
N ILE A 173 11.08 -8.28 7.33
CA ILE A 173 12.06 -9.04 6.55
C ILE A 173 11.85 -8.80 5.04
N GLY A 174 10.60 -8.90 4.57
CA GLY A 174 10.29 -8.67 3.16
C GLY A 174 10.61 -7.24 2.70
N ALA A 175 10.23 -6.24 3.49
CA ALA A 175 10.55 -4.85 3.21
C ALA A 175 12.07 -4.60 3.22
N GLN A 176 12.80 -5.16 4.20
CA GLN A 176 14.25 -4.99 4.30
C GLN A 176 14.96 -5.56 3.06
N ILE A 177 14.58 -6.76 2.61
CA ILE A 177 15.16 -7.35 1.39
C ILE A 177 14.87 -6.47 0.17
N ALA A 178 13.60 -6.11 -0.04
CA ALA A 178 13.20 -5.32 -1.20
C ALA A 178 13.84 -3.92 -1.23
N MET A 179 13.86 -3.22 -0.09
CA MET A 179 14.49 -1.91 0.03
C MET A 179 16.01 -1.97 -0.14
N THR A 180 16.67 -3.02 0.36
CA THR A 180 18.11 -3.21 0.16
C THR A 180 18.43 -3.40 -1.33
N VAL A 181 17.67 -4.22 -2.05
CA VAL A 181 17.81 -4.36 -3.51
C VAL A 181 17.64 -3.01 -4.20
N GLY A 182 16.61 -2.24 -3.83
CA GLY A 182 16.34 -0.93 -4.40
C GLY A 182 17.48 0.08 -4.15
N VAL A 183 17.99 0.16 -2.92
CA VAL A 183 19.08 1.06 -2.54
C VAL A 183 20.37 0.70 -3.29
N LEU A 184 20.74 -0.58 -3.34
CA LEU A 184 21.93 -1.02 -4.06
C LEU A 184 21.82 -0.78 -5.57
N ALA A 185 20.65 -1.06 -6.17
CA ALA A 185 20.38 -0.77 -7.56
C ALA A 185 20.48 0.74 -7.86
N ALA A 186 19.90 1.58 -7.01
CA ALA A 186 19.96 3.03 -7.14
C ALA A 186 21.40 3.55 -7.03
N ALA A 187 22.19 3.04 -6.08
CA ALA A 187 23.60 3.41 -5.91
C ALA A 187 24.47 3.01 -7.11
N LEU A 188 24.26 1.82 -7.67
CA LEU A 188 24.96 1.36 -8.87
C LEU A 188 24.55 2.13 -10.14
N SER A 189 23.35 2.69 -10.17
CA SER A 189 22.78 3.26 -11.38
C SER A 189 23.40 4.58 -11.82
N GLN A 190 23.97 5.34 -10.88
CA GLN A 190 24.45 6.71 -11.14
C GLN A 190 23.40 7.59 -11.87
N GLY A 191 22.12 7.40 -11.50
CA GLY A 191 20.99 8.14 -12.08
C GLY A 191 20.29 7.47 -13.27
N LYS A 192 20.84 6.41 -13.87
CA LYS A 192 20.24 5.70 -15.02
C LYS A 192 18.98 4.92 -14.68
N LEU A 193 18.67 4.74 -13.39
CA LEU A 193 17.48 4.04 -12.94
C LEU A 193 16.20 4.84 -13.19
N VAL A 194 16.27 6.16 -13.18
CA VAL A 194 15.10 7.04 -13.28
C VAL A 194 14.46 6.92 -14.66
N GLY A 195 13.17 6.57 -14.70
CA GLY A 195 12.39 6.34 -15.92
C GLY A 195 12.56 4.95 -16.55
N HIS A 196 13.52 4.15 -16.06
CA HIS A 196 13.80 2.79 -16.53
C HIS A 196 14.00 1.83 -15.36
N GLU A 197 13.18 1.98 -14.31
CA GLU A 197 13.36 1.32 -13.01
C GLU A 197 13.39 -0.19 -13.14
N VAL A 198 12.45 -0.74 -13.89
CA VAL A 198 12.32 -2.21 -14.04
C VAL A 198 13.43 -2.76 -14.92
N ASP A 199 13.72 -2.14 -16.06
CA ASP A 199 14.76 -2.58 -17.00
C ASP A 199 16.14 -2.55 -16.34
N TYR A 200 16.43 -1.51 -15.56
CA TYR A 200 17.69 -1.39 -14.86
C TYR A 200 17.87 -2.50 -13.82
N ILE A 201 16.84 -2.72 -12.96
CA ILE A 201 16.89 -3.76 -11.91
C ILE A 201 17.01 -5.16 -12.54
N VAL A 202 16.24 -5.43 -13.58
CA VAL A 202 16.29 -6.73 -14.29
C VAL A 202 17.65 -6.93 -14.95
N GLY A 203 18.22 -5.89 -15.56
CA GLY A 203 19.56 -5.93 -16.17
C GLY A 203 20.67 -6.27 -15.17
N LEU A 204 20.57 -5.86 -13.90
CA LEU A 204 21.48 -6.27 -12.83
C LEU A 204 21.35 -7.78 -12.51
N GLY A 205 20.17 -8.36 -12.70
CA GLY A 205 19.92 -9.79 -12.49
C GLY A 205 20.44 -10.68 -13.61
N GLY A 206 20.46 -10.21 -14.85
CA GLY A 206 20.94 -10.96 -16.01
C GLY A 206 20.25 -10.61 -17.32
N THR A 207 20.49 -11.41 -18.34
CA THR A 207 19.96 -11.22 -19.70
C THR A 207 19.23 -12.48 -20.17
N GLY A 208 18.60 -12.40 -21.35
CA GLY A 208 17.91 -13.53 -21.99
C GLY A 208 16.77 -14.10 -21.14
N ALA A 209 16.71 -15.41 -21.02
CA ALA A 209 15.63 -16.09 -20.30
C ALA A 209 15.50 -15.66 -18.84
N ILE A 210 16.62 -15.35 -18.17
CA ILE A 210 16.61 -14.88 -16.77
C ILE A 210 15.92 -13.51 -16.68
N ALA A 211 16.26 -12.58 -17.58
CA ALA A 211 15.61 -11.29 -17.65
C ALA A 211 14.09 -11.44 -17.87
N THR A 212 13.69 -12.28 -18.81
CA THR A 212 12.27 -12.56 -19.08
C THR A 212 11.55 -13.09 -17.85
N LEU A 213 12.15 -14.03 -17.10
CA LEU A 213 11.56 -14.56 -15.87
C LEU A 213 11.44 -13.49 -14.78
N LEU A 214 12.41 -12.59 -14.66
CA LEU A 214 12.37 -11.48 -13.72
C LEU A 214 11.26 -10.47 -14.10
N TYR A 215 11.14 -10.07 -15.36
CA TYR A 215 10.05 -9.23 -15.85
C TYR A 215 8.68 -9.85 -15.54
N LEU A 216 8.51 -11.13 -15.87
CA LEU A 216 7.26 -11.85 -15.60
C LEU A 216 6.97 -11.95 -14.10
N SER A 217 7.99 -12.13 -13.26
CA SER A 217 7.81 -12.16 -11.81
C SER A 217 7.34 -10.81 -11.25
N ILE A 218 7.87 -9.71 -11.76
CA ILE A 218 7.44 -8.35 -11.39
C ILE A 218 5.99 -8.11 -11.82
N ALA A 219 5.66 -8.38 -13.09
CA ALA A 219 4.31 -8.19 -13.60
C ALA A 219 3.29 -9.06 -12.84
N PHE A 220 3.63 -10.32 -12.56
CA PHE A 220 2.77 -11.25 -11.82
C PHE A 220 2.56 -10.82 -10.36
N GLY A 221 3.64 -10.43 -9.67
CA GLY A 221 3.56 -9.90 -8.30
C GLY A 221 2.69 -8.65 -8.21
N LYS A 222 2.88 -7.70 -9.14
CA LYS A 222 2.05 -6.49 -9.20
C LYS A 222 0.60 -6.79 -9.56
N LEU A 223 0.34 -7.76 -10.44
CA LEU A 223 -1.02 -8.13 -10.84
C LEU A 223 -1.86 -8.58 -9.63
N THR A 224 -1.29 -9.36 -8.73
CA THR A 224 -1.99 -9.83 -7.52
C THR A 224 -2.32 -8.69 -6.57
N ILE A 225 -1.37 -7.78 -6.32
CA ILE A 225 -1.58 -6.63 -5.44
C ILE A 225 -2.54 -5.61 -6.05
N ASN A 226 -2.41 -5.30 -7.34
CA ASN A 226 -3.33 -4.37 -8.02
C ASN A 226 -4.77 -4.87 -8.01
N THR A 227 -4.96 -6.16 -8.20
CA THR A 227 -6.28 -6.80 -8.15
C THR A 227 -6.88 -6.70 -6.74
N LEU A 228 -6.07 -6.89 -5.69
CA LEU A 228 -6.48 -6.69 -4.30
C LEU A 228 -6.84 -5.23 -4.01
N ASN A 229 -6.04 -4.29 -4.50
CA ASN A 229 -6.31 -2.86 -4.34
C ASN A 229 -7.62 -2.45 -5.04
N ALA A 230 -7.87 -2.94 -6.25
CA ALA A 230 -9.12 -2.69 -6.98
C ALA A 230 -10.34 -3.28 -6.23
N TYR A 231 -10.22 -4.51 -5.73
CA TYR A 231 -11.26 -5.14 -4.93
C TYR A 231 -11.47 -4.42 -3.59
N GLY A 232 -10.38 -4.03 -2.90
CA GLY A 232 -10.42 -3.25 -1.65
C GLY A 232 -11.11 -1.89 -1.84
N SER A 233 -10.79 -1.18 -2.91
CA SER A 233 -11.44 0.08 -3.26
C SER A 233 -12.95 -0.09 -3.50
N LEU A 234 -13.36 -1.14 -4.24
CA LEU A 234 -14.76 -1.48 -4.41
C LEU A 234 -15.46 -1.72 -3.07
N MET A 235 -14.83 -2.45 -2.15
CA MET A 235 -15.39 -2.73 -0.82
C MET A 235 -15.50 -1.46 0.03
N CYS A 236 -14.54 -0.56 -0.05
CA CYS A 236 -14.58 0.74 0.63
C CYS A 236 -15.71 1.62 0.10
N LEU A 237 -15.87 1.73 -1.23
CA LEU A 237 -16.98 2.47 -1.83
C LEU A 237 -18.34 1.86 -1.48
N ALA A 238 -18.45 0.53 -1.47
CA ALA A 238 -19.67 -0.15 -1.02
C ALA A 238 -19.96 0.14 0.47
N THR A 239 -18.93 0.25 1.30
CA THR A 239 -19.06 0.61 2.72
C THR A 239 -19.55 2.04 2.90
N VAL A 240 -19.04 3.00 2.12
CA VAL A 240 -19.53 4.38 2.10
C VAL A 240 -21.00 4.42 1.64
N TYR A 241 -21.34 3.74 0.56
CA TYR A 241 -22.70 3.67 0.04
C TYR A 241 -23.70 3.04 1.02
N SER A 242 -23.23 2.09 1.85
CA SER A 242 -24.06 1.41 2.85
C SER A 242 -24.20 2.16 4.18
N CYS A 243 -23.57 3.32 4.35
CA CYS A 243 -23.67 4.10 5.58
C CYS A 243 -25.13 4.42 5.92
N GLY A 244 -25.56 4.06 7.14
CA GLY A 244 -26.93 4.26 7.60
C GLY A 244 -27.99 3.33 6.98
N LYS A 245 -27.58 2.33 6.18
CA LYS A 245 -28.48 1.34 5.58
C LYS A 245 -28.25 -0.04 6.18
N GLN A 246 -29.32 -0.74 6.52
CA GLN A 246 -29.21 -2.06 7.19
C GLN A 246 -28.64 -3.17 6.27
N ARG A 247 -28.96 -3.18 4.99
CA ARG A 247 -28.48 -4.16 4.01
C ARG A 247 -28.37 -3.54 2.62
N VAL A 248 -27.18 -3.60 2.03
CA VAL A 248 -26.96 -3.20 0.65
C VAL A 248 -26.41 -4.40 -0.12
N ARG A 249 -27.12 -4.80 -1.17
CA ARG A 249 -26.61 -5.79 -2.15
C ARG A 249 -26.10 -5.03 -3.36
N VAL A 250 -24.84 -5.20 -3.67
CA VAL A 250 -24.22 -4.67 -4.90
C VAL A 250 -24.44 -5.69 -6.01
N SER A 251 -25.17 -5.30 -7.07
CA SER A 251 -25.37 -6.16 -8.23
C SER A 251 -24.06 -6.43 -8.98
N GLN A 252 -23.99 -7.52 -9.74
CA GLN A 252 -22.77 -7.86 -10.51
C GLN A 252 -22.43 -6.77 -11.54
N SER A 253 -23.44 -6.18 -12.18
CA SER A 253 -23.25 -5.09 -13.14
C SER A 253 -22.66 -3.82 -12.49
N VAL A 254 -23.18 -3.45 -11.31
CA VAL A 254 -22.64 -2.30 -10.55
C VAL A 254 -21.21 -2.59 -10.09
N ARG A 255 -20.92 -3.82 -9.65
CA ARG A 255 -19.56 -4.25 -9.30
C ARG A 255 -18.60 -4.10 -10.47
N LEU A 256 -18.98 -4.58 -11.66
CA LEU A 256 -18.16 -4.46 -12.87
C LEU A 256 -17.94 -3.00 -13.26
N LEU A 257 -19.00 -2.19 -13.24
CA LEU A 257 -18.92 -0.76 -13.55
C LEU A 257 -17.97 -0.02 -12.62
N VAL A 258 -18.07 -0.24 -11.31
CA VAL A 258 -17.21 0.41 -10.30
C VAL A 258 -15.76 -0.05 -10.46
N LEU A 259 -15.50 -1.33 -10.67
CA LEU A 259 -14.15 -1.84 -10.93
C LEU A 259 -13.55 -1.25 -12.21
N ALA A 260 -14.33 -1.21 -13.30
CA ALA A 260 -13.90 -0.61 -14.55
C ALA A 260 -13.58 0.88 -14.39
N MET A 261 -14.41 1.64 -13.67
CA MET A 261 -14.17 3.05 -13.38
C MET A 261 -12.88 3.27 -12.57
N ILE A 262 -12.67 2.50 -11.50
CA ILE A 262 -11.47 2.59 -10.66
C ILE A 262 -10.21 2.29 -11.49
N ILE A 263 -10.23 1.19 -12.24
CA ILE A 263 -9.07 0.75 -13.02
C ILE A 263 -8.79 1.73 -14.17
N THR A 264 -9.82 2.22 -14.86
CA THR A 264 -9.66 3.23 -15.91
C THR A 264 -9.04 4.52 -15.37
N LEU A 265 -9.53 5.02 -14.23
CA LEU A 265 -8.97 6.21 -13.61
C LEU A 265 -7.52 6.00 -13.18
N ALA A 266 -7.21 4.87 -12.55
CA ALA A 266 -5.84 4.53 -12.16
C ALA A 266 -4.91 4.38 -13.38
N THR A 267 -5.41 3.80 -14.47
CA THR A 267 -4.67 3.66 -15.73
C THR A 267 -4.37 5.02 -16.36
N ALA A 268 -5.33 5.93 -16.35
CA ALA A 268 -5.12 7.30 -16.82
C ALA A 268 -4.04 8.02 -15.99
N ILE A 269 -4.08 7.90 -14.66
CA ILE A 269 -3.04 8.43 -13.76
C ILE A 269 -1.68 7.79 -14.07
N ALA A 270 -1.63 6.48 -14.31
CA ALA A 270 -0.40 5.77 -14.65
C ALA A 270 0.22 6.28 -15.95
N ILE A 271 -0.58 6.43 -17.01
CA ILE A 271 -0.12 6.92 -18.33
C ILE A 271 0.41 8.36 -18.23
N ILE A 272 -0.27 9.21 -17.48
CA ILE A 272 0.16 10.61 -17.29
C ILE A 272 1.45 10.68 -16.46
N GLY A 273 1.55 9.85 -15.41
CA GLY A 273 2.65 9.88 -14.45
C GLY A 273 3.86 8.99 -14.76
N GLN A 274 3.84 8.18 -15.83
CA GLN A 274 4.86 7.17 -16.10
C GLN A 274 6.30 7.74 -16.19
N HIS A 275 6.48 8.92 -16.74
CA HIS A 275 7.80 9.55 -16.90
C HIS A 275 8.36 10.21 -15.63
N SER A 276 7.52 10.44 -14.61
CA SER A 276 7.90 11.03 -13.32
C SER A 276 7.60 10.09 -12.13
N PHE A 277 7.61 8.79 -12.38
CA PHE A 277 7.14 7.76 -11.46
C PHE A 277 7.74 7.88 -10.06
N LEU A 278 9.08 7.92 -9.92
CA LEU A 278 9.74 7.92 -8.60
C LEU A 278 9.41 9.14 -7.76
N SER A 279 9.40 10.34 -8.36
CA SER A 279 9.08 11.58 -7.63
C SER A 279 7.60 11.64 -7.25
N ALA A 280 6.72 11.24 -8.16
CA ALA A 280 5.28 11.17 -7.91
C ALA A 280 4.97 10.14 -6.81
N PHE A 281 5.62 8.97 -6.84
CA PHE A 281 5.44 7.92 -5.83
C PHE A 281 5.95 8.36 -4.45
N LYS A 282 7.12 9.00 -4.37
CA LYS A 282 7.62 9.58 -3.11
C LYS A 282 6.63 10.57 -2.53
N SER A 283 6.16 11.53 -3.33
CA SER A 283 5.19 12.54 -2.90
C SER A 283 3.87 11.92 -2.43
N PHE A 284 3.39 10.91 -3.14
CA PHE A 284 2.19 10.16 -2.79
C PHE A 284 2.34 9.43 -1.45
N LEU A 285 3.46 8.75 -1.19
CA LEU A 285 3.72 8.09 0.09
C LEU A 285 3.74 9.06 1.25
N LEU A 286 4.38 10.21 1.11
CA LEU A 286 4.44 11.23 2.16
C LEU A 286 3.07 11.88 2.41
N PHE A 287 2.29 12.10 1.35
CA PHE A 287 0.89 12.51 1.46
C PHE A 287 0.08 11.50 2.28
N LEU A 288 0.17 10.21 1.98
CA LEU A 288 -0.55 9.17 2.72
C LEU A 288 -0.12 9.10 4.19
N LEU A 289 1.18 9.25 4.47
CA LEU A 289 1.72 9.25 5.83
C LEU A 289 1.02 10.30 6.69
N THR A 290 0.81 11.49 6.15
CA THR A 290 0.14 12.61 6.83
C THR A 290 -1.24 12.24 7.36
N PHE A 291 -2.01 11.48 6.59
CA PHE A 291 -3.39 11.14 6.92
C PHE A 291 -3.51 9.81 7.68
N PHE A 292 -2.67 8.83 7.37
CA PHE A 292 -2.79 7.52 8.00
C PHE A 292 -2.04 7.38 9.33
N THR A 293 -1.09 8.24 9.63
CA THR A 293 -0.44 8.26 10.96
C THR A 293 -1.45 8.58 12.07
N PRO A 294 -2.20 9.70 12.04
CA PRO A 294 -3.17 9.98 13.08
C PRO A 294 -4.35 9.01 13.08
N TRP A 295 -4.80 8.54 11.90
CA TRP A 295 -5.82 7.49 11.83
C TRP A 295 -5.36 6.22 12.55
N SER A 296 -4.14 5.77 12.27
CA SER A 296 -3.55 4.56 12.86
C SER A 296 -3.40 4.70 14.38
N ALA A 297 -2.91 5.85 14.85
CA ALA A 297 -2.76 6.14 16.27
C ALA A 297 -4.12 6.09 17.00
N ILE A 298 -5.14 6.77 16.46
CA ILE A 298 -6.49 6.79 17.03
C ILE A 298 -7.07 5.38 17.08
N ASN A 299 -6.99 4.62 15.97
CA ASN A 299 -7.54 3.27 15.91
C ASN A 299 -6.88 2.32 16.91
N LEU A 300 -5.54 2.34 16.99
CA LEU A 300 -4.80 1.45 17.89
C LEU A 300 -5.03 1.81 19.37
N VAL A 301 -4.97 3.10 19.69
CA VAL A 301 -5.20 3.55 21.08
C VAL A 301 -6.63 3.24 21.50
N ASP A 302 -7.62 3.54 20.66
CA ASP A 302 -9.02 3.24 20.96
C ASP A 302 -9.26 1.75 21.15
N TYR A 303 -8.76 0.92 20.24
CA TYR A 303 -8.97 -0.52 20.26
C TYR A 303 -8.31 -1.21 21.45
N TYR A 304 -7.04 -0.90 21.74
CA TYR A 304 -6.28 -1.60 22.77
C TYR A 304 -6.46 -1.03 24.18
N PHE A 305 -6.66 0.30 24.32
CA PHE A 305 -6.68 0.95 25.63
C PHE A 305 -8.09 1.38 26.08
N PHE A 306 -8.95 1.86 25.17
CA PHE A 306 -10.28 2.34 25.56
C PHE A 306 -11.37 1.28 25.41
N ASN A 307 -11.46 0.62 24.27
CA ASN A 307 -12.48 -0.40 24.03
C ASN A 307 -12.06 -1.81 24.49
N HIS A 308 -10.82 -1.99 24.97
CA HIS A 308 -10.30 -3.27 25.45
C HIS A 308 -10.59 -4.43 24.50
N GLN A 309 -10.45 -4.19 23.19
CA GLN A 309 -10.69 -5.14 22.10
C GLN A 309 -12.17 -5.57 21.94
N ALA A 310 -13.11 -4.93 22.64
CA ALA A 310 -14.54 -5.23 22.57
C ALA A 310 -15.27 -4.20 21.72
N ILE A 311 -15.69 -4.59 20.51
CA ILE A 311 -16.46 -3.76 19.58
C ILE A 311 -17.86 -4.35 19.46
N ASP A 312 -18.89 -3.50 19.63
CA ASP A 312 -20.29 -3.85 19.39
C ASP A 312 -20.56 -3.83 17.87
N MET A 313 -20.67 -5.03 17.28
CA MET A 313 -20.85 -5.21 15.84
C MET A 313 -22.21 -4.74 15.33
N GLU A 314 -23.25 -4.80 16.15
CA GLU A 314 -24.60 -4.41 15.76
C GLU A 314 -24.70 -2.89 15.70
N ALA A 315 -24.05 -2.20 16.61
CA ALA A 315 -24.03 -0.74 16.68
C ALA A 315 -23.22 -0.06 15.53
N LEU A 316 -22.37 -0.81 14.81
CA LEU A 316 -21.53 -0.24 13.74
C LEU A 316 -22.32 0.36 12.56
N ASN A 317 -23.57 -0.05 12.35
CA ASN A 317 -24.41 0.43 11.25
C ASN A 317 -25.56 1.33 11.71
N ASP A 318 -25.71 1.55 13.01
CA ASP A 318 -26.78 2.36 13.57
C ASP A 318 -26.30 3.79 13.89
N PRO A 319 -26.73 4.81 13.11
CA PRO A 319 -26.37 6.21 13.36
C PRO A 319 -26.89 6.75 14.70
N ASN A 320 -27.94 6.14 15.25
CA ASN A 320 -28.52 6.51 16.55
C ASN A 320 -27.99 5.65 17.70
N GLY A 321 -27.15 4.67 17.40
CA GLY A 321 -26.57 3.73 18.36
C GLY A 321 -25.36 4.28 19.12
N LYS A 322 -24.65 3.35 19.78
CA LYS A 322 -23.47 3.62 20.64
C LYS A 322 -22.41 4.51 19.98
N TYR A 323 -22.14 4.32 18.69
CA TYR A 323 -21.06 5.01 17.99
C TYR A 323 -21.50 6.30 17.31
N ARG A 324 -22.80 6.64 17.36
CA ARG A 324 -23.41 7.88 16.84
C ARG A 324 -23.24 8.04 15.32
N ALA A 325 -23.98 9.00 14.75
CA ALA A 325 -23.83 9.38 13.36
C ALA A 325 -22.44 10.02 13.08
N TRP A 326 -22.05 10.94 13.94
CA TRP A 326 -20.76 11.67 13.90
C TRP A 326 -20.12 11.66 15.28
N ASN A 327 -18.88 11.22 15.39
CA ASN A 327 -18.08 11.38 16.58
C ASN A 327 -17.16 12.60 16.40
N VAL A 328 -17.66 13.76 16.83
CA VAL A 328 -16.96 15.05 16.68
C VAL A 328 -15.61 15.03 17.41
N THR A 329 -15.50 14.37 18.56
CA THR A 329 -14.26 14.23 19.32
C THR A 329 -13.22 13.45 18.52
N GLY A 330 -13.58 12.29 17.97
CA GLY A 330 -12.68 11.48 17.15
C GLY A 330 -12.21 12.22 15.90
N LEU A 331 -13.14 12.90 15.20
CA LEU A 331 -12.81 13.73 14.04
C LEU A 331 -11.93 14.92 14.41
N GLY A 332 -12.20 15.58 15.53
CA GLY A 332 -11.38 16.70 16.02
C GLY A 332 -9.94 16.27 16.34
N VAL A 333 -9.77 15.16 17.08
CA VAL A 333 -8.44 14.60 17.35
C VAL A 333 -7.71 14.22 16.07
N TYR A 334 -8.43 13.65 15.10
CA TYR A 334 -7.85 13.32 13.79
C TYR A 334 -7.34 14.55 13.04
N LEU A 335 -8.15 15.60 12.96
CA LEU A 335 -7.78 16.86 12.30
C LEU A 335 -6.61 17.55 12.99
N VAL A 336 -6.57 17.55 14.34
CA VAL A 336 -5.43 18.05 15.11
C VAL A 336 -4.17 17.23 14.80
N GLY A 337 -4.28 15.90 14.74
CA GLY A 337 -3.17 15.03 14.38
C GLY A 337 -2.61 15.31 12.99
N VAL A 338 -3.47 15.59 12.00
CA VAL A 338 -3.05 16.01 10.66
C VAL A 338 -2.39 17.39 10.72
N ALA A 339 -3.00 18.36 11.40
CA ALA A 339 -2.51 19.74 11.49
C ALA A 339 -1.12 19.84 12.13
N VAL A 340 -0.87 19.08 13.20
CA VAL A 340 0.43 19.05 13.91
C VAL A 340 1.56 18.52 13.02
N GLN A 341 1.29 17.61 12.10
CA GLN A 341 2.29 17.06 11.17
C GLN A 341 2.57 18.00 10.00
N THR A 342 1.56 18.76 9.56
CA THR A 342 1.64 19.61 8.35
C THR A 342 2.88 20.50 8.28
N PRO A 343 3.33 21.18 9.35
CA PRO A 343 4.53 22.03 9.32
C PRO A 343 5.84 21.30 9.00
N PHE A 344 5.88 19.98 9.18
CA PHE A 344 7.08 19.14 9.02
C PHE A 344 7.11 18.30 7.74
N ILE A 345 6.07 18.40 6.91
CA ILE A 345 5.93 17.57 5.72
C ILE A 345 6.60 18.24 4.53
N ASP A 346 7.38 17.46 3.78
CA ASP A 346 7.88 17.81 2.47
C ASP A 346 7.36 16.82 1.43
N SER A 347 6.28 17.19 0.78
CA SER A 347 5.72 16.45 -0.36
C SER A 347 5.88 17.28 -1.63
N GLY A 348 5.80 16.64 -2.81
CA GLY A 348 5.86 17.37 -4.09
C GLY A 348 4.74 18.41 -4.27
N PHE A 349 3.72 18.37 -3.42
CA PHE A 349 2.58 19.30 -3.47
C PHE A 349 2.63 20.38 -2.39
N TYR A 350 3.36 20.14 -1.30
CA TYR A 350 3.42 21.04 -0.15
C TYR A 350 4.73 20.86 0.62
N SER A 351 5.39 21.95 0.99
CA SER A 351 6.56 21.97 1.86
C SER A 351 6.25 22.83 3.09
N GLY A 352 6.29 22.22 4.27
CA GLY A 352 5.99 22.85 5.53
C GLY A 352 7.07 23.86 5.96
N PRO A 353 6.71 24.88 6.79
CA PRO A 353 7.64 25.95 7.18
C PRO A 353 8.86 25.44 7.96
N PHE A 354 8.74 24.33 8.70
CA PHE A 354 9.86 23.80 9.50
C PHE A 354 10.78 22.84 8.72
N VAL A 355 10.39 22.42 7.52
CA VAL A 355 11.23 21.54 6.69
C VAL A 355 12.61 22.16 6.44
N LYS A 356 12.66 23.43 6.06
CA LYS A 356 13.92 24.14 5.82
C LYS A 356 14.78 24.30 7.09
N MET A 357 14.13 24.48 8.25
CA MET A 357 14.81 24.63 9.55
C MET A 357 15.45 23.31 10.01
N LEU A 358 14.85 22.17 9.64
CA LEU A 358 15.31 20.81 9.97
C LEU A 358 16.27 20.24 8.93
N GLY A 359 16.75 21.04 7.98
CA GLY A 359 17.71 20.63 6.97
C GLY A 359 17.12 19.93 5.75
N GLY A 360 15.83 20.17 5.46
CA GLY A 360 15.17 19.62 4.28
C GLY A 360 14.89 18.12 4.38
N ILE A 361 14.33 17.68 5.50
CA ILE A 361 13.94 16.28 5.73
C ILE A 361 12.72 15.93 4.91
#